data_90e4df2e243600898a074fa4d872a2d2
#
_entry.id   90e4df2e243600898a074fa4d872a2d2
#
_cell.length_a   1.000
_cell.length_b   1.000
_cell.length_c   1.000
_cell.angle_alpha   90.00
_cell.angle_beta   90.00
_cell.angle_gamma   90.00
#
_symmetry.space_group_name_H-M   'P 1'
#
loop_
_entity.id
_entity.type
_entity.pdbx_description
1 polymer ?
#
loop_
_entity_poly.entity_id
_entity_poly.type
_entity_poly.pdbx_seq_one_letter_code
_entity_poly.pdbx_strand_id
1 'polypeptide(L)'
;MDCKQTGADQVVGSSSIQKILDDCVVLENWTGGRGNTGKSFNIYDSNTKKWEQYWVDSNGGRIFFSGHLNGTTMDYYADTDENGKKATRHLQFFNVGPDEVRQFSQRSEDGGKTWSVEYDFTYYRKKGAD
;
A
#
# COMPACT_ATOMS: atom_id res chain seq x y z
N MET A 1 10.50 -3.94 -7.71
CA MET A 1 9.33 -3.87 -8.63
C MET A 1 9.18 -2.46 -9.16
N ASP A 2 8.91 -2.33 -10.44
CA ASP A 2 8.58 -1.04 -11.04
C ASP A 2 7.11 -0.71 -10.82
N CYS A 3 6.85 0.53 -10.45
CA CYS A 3 5.51 1.05 -10.19
C CYS A 3 5.06 1.93 -11.37
N LYS A 4 3.89 1.64 -11.90
CA LYS A 4 3.27 2.42 -12.98
C LYS A 4 1.85 2.78 -12.57
N GLN A 5 1.34 3.91 -13.08
CA GLN A 5 -0.10 4.12 -12.99
C GLN A 5 -0.80 3.04 -13.82
N THR A 6 -1.88 2.48 -13.31
CA THR A 6 -2.60 1.40 -14.00
C THR A 6 -3.05 1.86 -15.39
N GLY A 7 -2.66 1.10 -16.41
CA GLY A 7 -2.96 1.43 -17.80
C GLY A 7 -1.96 2.38 -18.48
N ALA A 8 -0.92 2.82 -17.77
CA ALA A 8 0.12 3.70 -18.33
C ALA A 8 1.46 2.95 -18.46
N ASP A 9 2.33 3.42 -19.33
CA ASP A 9 3.63 2.78 -19.59
C ASP A 9 4.78 3.39 -18.77
N GLN A 10 4.62 4.63 -18.31
CA GLN A 10 5.68 5.34 -17.61
C GLN A 10 5.86 4.83 -16.20
N VAL A 11 7.10 4.52 -15.81
CA VAL A 11 7.47 4.16 -14.44
C VAL A 11 7.42 5.42 -13.57
N VAL A 12 6.63 5.39 -12.50
CA VAL A 12 6.47 6.52 -11.56
C VAL A 12 7.18 6.28 -10.23
N GLY A 13 7.71 5.09 -10.02
CA GLY A 13 8.42 4.73 -8.81
C GLY A 13 8.87 3.28 -8.83
N SER A 14 9.46 2.84 -7.73
CA SER A 14 9.87 1.44 -7.57
C SER A 14 9.70 1.01 -6.12
N SER A 15 9.57 -0.29 -5.91
CA SER A 15 9.41 -0.86 -4.59
C SER A 15 10.24 -2.14 -4.47
N SER A 16 10.95 -2.27 -3.34
CA SER A 16 11.63 -3.50 -2.97
C SER A 16 10.86 -4.14 -1.81
N ILE A 17 10.43 -5.38 -2.00
CA ILE A 17 9.62 -6.10 -1.03
C ILE A 17 10.45 -7.24 -0.45
N GLN A 18 10.55 -7.29 0.87
CA GLN A 18 11.35 -8.29 1.58
C GLN A 18 10.54 -8.91 2.71
N LYS A 19 10.68 -10.22 2.89
CA LYS A 19 10.24 -10.88 4.11
C LYS A 19 11.35 -10.82 5.13
N ILE A 20 11.05 -10.33 6.33
CA ILE A 20 12.02 -10.18 7.42
C ILE A 20 11.45 -10.78 8.70
N LEU A 21 12.29 -10.87 9.73
CA LEU A 21 11.91 -11.36 11.07
C LEU A 21 11.24 -12.75 10.97
N ASP A 22 11.98 -13.72 10.40
CA ASP A 22 11.53 -15.10 10.20
C ASP A 22 10.24 -15.19 9.36
N ASP A 23 10.15 -14.35 8.32
CA ASP A 23 9.01 -14.26 7.41
C ASP A 23 7.71 -13.77 8.06
N CYS A 24 7.78 -13.22 9.28
CA CYS A 24 6.61 -12.70 9.98
C CYS A 24 6.23 -11.29 9.56
N VAL A 25 7.16 -10.56 8.93
CA VAL A 25 6.94 -9.18 8.50
C VAL A 25 7.32 -9.03 7.04
N VAL A 26 6.45 -8.35 6.28
CA VAL A 26 6.76 -7.94 4.92
C VAL A 26 7.17 -6.47 4.97
N LEU A 27 8.43 -6.20 4.62
CA LEU A 27 8.98 -4.86 4.55
C LEU A 27 8.90 -4.35 3.12
N GLU A 28 8.28 -3.20 2.95
CA GLU A 28 8.27 -2.48 1.69
C GLU A 28 9.23 -1.29 1.75
N ASN A 29 10.07 -1.16 0.74
CA ASN A 29 10.93 0.02 0.52
C ASN A 29 10.51 0.67 -0.78
N TRP A 30 9.88 1.82 -0.70
CA TRP A 30 9.33 2.51 -1.87
C TRP A 30 10.15 3.77 -2.20
N THR A 31 10.40 3.97 -3.49
CA THR A 31 11.08 5.15 -4.02
C THR A 31 10.24 5.73 -5.14
N GLY A 32 9.79 6.98 -4.97
CA GLY A 32 9.05 7.68 -5.99
C GLY A 32 9.95 8.30 -7.04
N GLY A 33 9.43 8.52 -8.24
CA GLY A 33 10.17 9.10 -9.36
C GLY A 33 10.62 10.54 -9.16
N ARG A 34 10.12 11.20 -8.11
CA ARG A 34 10.49 12.58 -7.76
C ARG A 34 11.37 12.66 -6.52
N GLY A 35 11.94 11.52 -6.08
CA GLY A 35 12.87 11.47 -4.97
C GLY A 35 12.25 11.29 -3.58
N ASN A 36 10.94 11.26 -3.46
CA ASN A 36 10.30 10.91 -2.20
C ASN A 36 10.43 9.42 -1.94
N THR A 37 10.59 9.04 -0.68
CA THR A 37 10.76 7.65 -0.27
C THR A 37 9.81 7.31 0.85
N GLY A 38 9.51 6.04 0.99
CA GLY A 38 8.68 5.54 2.07
C GLY A 38 8.97 4.10 2.40
N LYS A 39 8.54 3.69 3.57
CA LYS A 39 8.66 2.30 4.01
C LYS A 39 7.37 1.88 4.70
N SER A 40 7.05 0.59 4.58
CA SER A 40 5.97 0.03 5.38
C SER A 40 6.37 -1.30 5.97
N PHE A 41 5.85 -1.56 7.18
CA PHE A 41 5.91 -2.87 7.81
C PHE A 41 4.51 -3.45 7.75
N ASN A 42 4.40 -4.67 7.21
CA ASN A 42 3.13 -5.39 7.12
C ASN A 42 3.23 -6.65 7.97
N ILE A 43 2.33 -6.80 8.92
CA ILE A 43 2.34 -7.91 9.86
C ILE A 43 0.92 -8.42 10.10
N TYR A 44 0.81 -9.75 10.29
CA TYR A 44 -0.43 -10.35 10.75
C TYR A 44 -0.42 -10.45 12.28
N ASP A 45 -1.40 -9.81 12.91
CA ASP A 45 -1.54 -9.88 14.37
C ASP A 45 -2.46 -11.07 14.71
N SER A 46 -1.88 -12.11 15.32
CA SER A 46 -2.61 -13.32 15.68
C SER A 46 -3.62 -13.09 16.81
N ASN A 47 -3.46 -12.04 17.60
CA ASN A 47 -4.40 -11.73 18.68
C ASN A 47 -5.68 -11.08 18.14
N THR A 48 -5.55 -10.12 17.25
CA THR A 48 -6.69 -9.42 16.64
C THR A 48 -7.19 -10.11 15.37
N LYS A 49 -6.36 -11.01 14.80
CA LYS A 49 -6.62 -11.70 13.53
C LYS A 49 -6.78 -10.74 12.37
N LYS A 50 -6.00 -9.65 12.40
CA LYS A 50 -5.98 -8.63 11.36
C LYS A 50 -4.58 -8.47 10.82
N TRP A 51 -4.50 -8.10 9.54
CA TRP A 51 -3.28 -7.57 8.96
C TRP A 51 -3.16 -6.10 9.30
N GLU A 52 -1.91 -5.63 9.54
CA GLU A 52 -1.63 -4.24 9.86
C GLU A 52 -0.48 -3.74 8.97
N GLN A 53 -0.61 -2.52 8.46
CA GLN A 53 0.44 -1.86 7.71
C GLN A 53 0.78 -0.53 8.37
N TYR A 54 2.05 -0.35 8.70
CA TYR A 54 2.60 0.89 9.23
C TYR A 54 3.38 1.56 8.10
N TRP A 55 2.87 2.66 7.57
CA TRP A 55 3.50 3.43 6.51
C TRP A 55 4.13 4.69 7.06
N VAL A 56 5.38 4.98 6.65
CA VAL A 56 6.10 6.22 6.95
C VAL A 56 6.78 6.71 5.69
N ASP A 57 6.96 8.02 5.55
CA ASP A 57 7.58 8.58 4.35
C ASP A 57 8.52 9.75 4.64
N SER A 58 9.29 10.12 3.61
CA SER A 58 10.30 11.18 3.72
C SER A 58 9.72 12.58 3.84
N ASN A 59 8.41 12.74 3.72
CA ASN A 59 7.71 14.01 3.95
C ASN A 59 7.20 14.14 5.39
N GLY A 60 7.55 13.18 6.26
CA GLY A 60 7.06 13.16 7.64
C GLY A 60 5.65 12.61 7.78
N GLY A 61 5.13 12.00 6.72
CA GLY A 61 3.81 11.36 6.74
C GLY A 61 3.86 9.98 7.37
N ARG A 62 2.77 9.61 8.00
CA ARG A 62 2.56 8.26 8.51
C ARG A 62 1.11 7.89 8.39
N ILE A 63 0.84 6.63 8.04
CA ILE A 63 -0.53 6.10 7.96
C ILE A 63 -0.51 4.70 8.57
N PHE A 64 -1.46 4.43 9.43
CA PHE A 64 -1.65 3.13 10.02
C PHE A 64 -2.91 2.48 9.43
N PHE A 65 -2.72 1.37 8.73
CA PHE A 65 -3.80 0.60 8.14
C PHE A 65 -4.03 -0.69 8.92
N SER A 66 -5.29 -1.11 8.99
CA SER A 66 -5.60 -2.47 9.45
C SER A 66 -6.69 -3.07 8.56
N GLY A 67 -6.68 -4.39 8.41
CA GLY A 67 -7.66 -5.03 7.55
C GLY A 67 -7.49 -6.54 7.46
N HIS A 68 -8.05 -7.09 6.41
CA HIS A 68 -8.16 -8.54 6.22
C HIS A 68 -7.80 -8.96 4.81
N LEU A 69 -7.29 -10.18 4.70
CA LEU A 69 -7.14 -10.84 3.41
C LEU A 69 -8.48 -11.50 3.05
N ASN A 70 -9.09 -11.03 1.97
CA ASN A 70 -10.33 -11.57 1.43
C ASN A 70 -10.04 -12.31 0.13
N GLY A 71 -9.94 -13.64 0.20
CA GLY A 71 -9.49 -14.43 -0.94
C GLY A 71 -8.05 -14.07 -1.30
N THR A 72 -7.83 -13.50 -2.50
CA THR A 72 -6.53 -13.05 -2.96
C THR A 72 -6.36 -11.52 -2.89
N THR A 73 -7.33 -10.81 -2.31
CA THR A 73 -7.31 -9.36 -2.19
C THR A 73 -7.04 -8.97 -0.73
N MET A 74 -6.04 -8.14 -0.51
CA MET A 74 -5.79 -7.54 0.79
C MET A 74 -6.58 -6.25 0.89
N ASP A 75 -7.48 -6.15 1.87
CA ASP A 75 -8.28 -4.97 2.16
C ASP A 75 -7.78 -4.29 3.42
N TYR A 76 -7.28 -3.08 3.30
CA TYR A 76 -6.82 -2.25 4.40
C TYR A 76 -7.68 -0.99 4.53
N TYR A 77 -7.93 -0.59 5.78
CA TYR A 77 -8.61 0.67 6.09
C TYR A 77 -7.79 1.49 7.08
N ALA A 78 -7.80 2.81 6.91
CA ALA A 78 -7.18 3.74 7.84
C ALA A 78 -8.07 4.96 8.02
N ASP A 79 -8.23 5.38 9.27
CA ASP A 79 -8.83 6.68 9.59
C ASP A 79 -7.71 7.66 9.84
N THR A 80 -7.72 8.79 9.15
CA THR A 80 -6.70 9.83 9.24
C THR A 80 -7.33 11.16 9.62
N ASP A 81 -6.54 11.98 10.33
CA ASP A 81 -6.91 13.35 10.66
C ASP A 81 -5.80 14.27 10.12
N GLU A 82 -6.15 15.07 9.13
CA GLU A 82 -5.23 15.98 8.46
C GLU A 82 -5.65 17.42 8.79
N ASN A 83 -5.01 18.03 9.80
CA ASN A 83 -5.31 19.38 10.24
C ASN A 83 -6.78 19.59 10.64
N GLY A 84 -7.34 18.62 11.37
CA GLY A 84 -8.74 18.65 11.79
C GLY A 84 -9.73 18.10 10.78
N LYS A 85 -9.27 17.77 9.57
CA LYS A 85 -10.11 17.17 8.53
C LYS A 85 -9.97 15.66 8.56
N LYS A 86 -11.05 14.98 8.86
CA LYS A 86 -11.08 13.52 8.96
C LYS A 86 -11.32 12.88 7.60
N ALA A 87 -10.61 11.79 7.34
CA ALA A 87 -10.77 11.00 6.13
C ALA A 87 -10.62 9.52 6.46
N THR A 88 -11.30 8.67 5.69
CA THR A 88 -11.10 7.22 5.70
C THR A 88 -10.45 6.82 4.39
N ARG A 89 -9.41 6.01 4.47
CA ARG A 89 -8.73 5.47 3.30
C ARG A 89 -9.00 3.99 3.20
N HIS A 90 -9.28 3.54 1.97
CA HIS A 90 -9.43 2.13 1.63
C HIS A 90 -8.33 1.76 0.65
N LEU A 91 -7.41 0.95 1.11
CA LEU A 91 -6.26 0.50 0.33
C LEU A 91 -6.43 -0.97 0.00
N GLN A 92 -6.36 -1.32 -1.28
CA GLN A 92 -6.49 -2.69 -1.74
C GLN A 92 -5.27 -3.12 -2.53
N PHE A 93 -4.83 -4.35 -2.28
CA PHE A 93 -3.80 -5.01 -3.08
C PHE A 93 -4.43 -6.21 -3.78
N PHE A 94 -4.38 -6.21 -5.12
CA PHE A 94 -4.90 -7.29 -5.94
C PHE A 94 -3.74 -8.11 -6.51
N ASN A 95 -3.80 -9.42 -6.33
CA ASN A 95 -2.85 -10.32 -6.98
C ASN A 95 -3.30 -10.53 -8.43
N VAL A 96 -2.68 -9.80 -9.35
CA VAL A 96 -3.01 -9.88 -10.78
C VAL A 96 -2.36 -11.08 -11.44
N GLY A 97 -1.15 -11.45 -10.98
CA GLY A 97 -0.40 -12.58 -11.50
C GLY A 97 0.89 -12.79 -10.73
N PRO A 98 1.74 -13.76 -11.12
CA PRO A 98 2.95 -14.08 -10.38
C PRO A 98 3.96 -12.92 -10.31
N ASP A 99 3.92 -11.99 -11.28
CA ASP A 99 4.86 -10.90 -11.37
C ASP A 99 4.19 -9.52 -11.35
N GLU A 100 2.91 -9.47 -10.96
CA GLU A 100 2.12 -8.25 -11.07
C GLU A 100 1.15 -8.09 -9.90
N VAL A 101 1.17 -6.93 -9.25
CA VAL A 101 0.28 -6.56 -8.14
C VAL A 101 -0.30 -5.18 -8.40
N ARG A 102 -1.61 -5.05 -8.29
CA ARG A 102 -2.30 -3.76 -8.37
C ARG A 102 -2.56 -3.24 -6.97
N GLN A 103 -2.21 -1.98 -6.74
CA GLN A 103 -2.47 -1.27 -5.49
C GLN A 103 -3.42 -0.10 -5.78
N PHE A 104 -4.60 -0.16 -5.18
CA PHE A 104 -5.67 0.79 -5.44
C PHE A 104 -6.08 1.46 -4.12
N SER A 105 -6.02 2.78 -4.07
CA SER A 105 -6.36 3.54 -2.88
C SER A 105 -7.46 4.55 -3.16
N GLN A 106 -8.47 4.54 -2.31
CA GLN A 106 -9.58 5.48 -2.34
C GLN A 106 -9.67 6.25 -1.03
N ARG A 107 -10.27 7.42 -1.10
CA ARG A 107 -10.44 8.30 0.04
C ARG A 107 -11.91 8.73 0.17
N SER A 108 -12.44 8.70 1.40
CA SER A 108 -13.77 9.23 1.73
C SER A 108 -13.62 10.30 2.81
N GLU A 109 -14.29 11.42 2.63
CA GLU A 109 -14.33 12.51 3.60
C GLU A 109 -15.69 12.65 4.27
N ASP A 110 -16.62 11.75 3.97
CA ASP A 110 -18.02 11.79 4.45
C ASP A 110 -18.46 10.49 5.17
N GLY A 111 -17.51 9.80 5.78
CA GLY A 111 -17.80 8.58 6.53
C GLY A 111 -18.07 7.35 5.69
N GLY A 112 -17.56 7.31 4.47
CA GLY A 112 -17.70 6.16 3.58
C GLY A 112 -18.90 6.23 2.63
N LYS A 113 -19.56 7.38 2.55
CA LYS A 113 -20.73 7.55 1.65
C LYS A 113 -20.29 7.74 0.21
N THR A 114 -19.25 8.55 -0.01
CA THR A 114 -18.68 8.77 -1.34
C THR A 114 -17.18 8.59 -1.28
N TRP A 115 -16.59 8.10 -2.38
CA TRP A 115 -15.16 7.77 -2.49
C TRP A 115 -14.56 8.42 -3.72
N SER A 116 -13.32 8.89 -3.56
CA SER A 116 -12.52 9.37 -4.68
C SER A 116 -11.22 8.57 -4.74
N VAL A 117 -10.72 8.34 -5.96
CA VAL A 117 -9.48 7.60 -6.17
C VAL A 117 -8.31 8.51 -5.80
N GLU A 118 -7.43 8.04 -4.90
CA GLU A 118 -6.18 8.71 -4.57
C GLU A 118 -5.09 8.32 -5.55
N TYR A 119 -4.94 7.01 -5.79
CA TYR A 119 -4.02 6.49 -6.79
C TYR A 119 -4.40 5.06 -7.18
N ASP A 120 -3.96 4.67 -8.36
CA ASP A 120 -4.16 3.33 -8.90
C ASP A 120 -2.84 2.94 -9.56
N PHE A 121 -2.06 2.11 -8.86
CA PHE A 121 -0.74 1.69 -9.30
C PHE A 121 -0.73 0.21 -9.61
N THR A 122 0.11 -0.18 -10.58
CA THR A 122 0.42 -1.58 -10.82
C THR A 122 1.92 -1.76 -10.72
N TYR A 123 2.34 -2.73 -9.90
CA TYR A 123 3.73 -3.07 -9.67
C TYR A 123 4.10 -4.28 -10.50
N TYR A 124 5.21 -4.16 -11.21
CA TYR A 124 5.74 -5.21 -12.07
C TYR A 124 7.09 -5.66 -11.54
N ARG A 125 7.26 -6.98 -11.39
CA ARG A 125 8.54 -7.53 -10.96
C ARG A 125 9.61 -7.28 -12.02
N LYS A 126 10.77 -6.80 -11.58
CA LYS A 126 11.89 -6.62 -12.50
C LYS A 126 12.51 -7.97 -12.84
N LYS A 127 12.88 -8.17 -14.10
CA LYS A 127 13.60 -9.34 -14.55
C LYS A 127 14.96 -9.43 -13.83
N GLY A 128 15.23 -10.59 -13.20
CA GLY A 128 16.51 -10.84 -12.53
C GLY A 128 16.66 -10.15 -11.17
N ALA A 129 15.58 -9.53 -10.64
CA ALA A 129 15.56 -8.93 -9.33
C ALA A 129 14.61 -9.70 -8.41
N ASP A 130 15.08 -10.01 -7.19
CA ASP A 130 14.30 -10.63 -6.10
C ASP A 130 13.61 -11.95 -6.47
#